data_c36e7ec1b7ce1e4d8a1027dee9b38b3e
#
_entry.id   c36e7ec1b7ce1e4d8a1027dee9b38b3e
#
_cell.length_a   1.000
_cell.length_b   1.000
_cell.length_c   1.000
_cell.angle_alpha   90.00
_cell.angle_beta   90.00
_cell.angle_gamma   90.00
#
_symmetry.space_group_name_H-M   'P 1'
#
loop_
_entity.id
_entity.type
_entity.pdbx_description
1 polymer ?
#
loop_
_entity_poly.entity_id
_entity_poly.type
_entity_poly.pdbx_seq_one_letter_code
_entity_poly.pdbx_strand_id
1 'polypeptide(L)'
;MPVLLDLRNLPPPEPMEQILDAVQALAPGDWIEALTPFWPAPLLPILELQGCAWRREPGASGHHARITIFLREDAEPLPANA
;
A
#
# COMPACT_ATOMS: atom_id res chain seq x y z
N MET A 1 1.62 7.27 -12.43
CA MET A 1 2.66 7.85 -11.60
C MET A 1 2.49 7.35 -10.19
N PRO A 2 3.57 7.04 -9.49
CA PRO A 2 3.44 6.56 -8.12
C PRO A 2 3.09 7.71 -7.17
N VAL A 3 2.39 7.35 -6.12
CA VAL A 3 2.11 8.25 -5.03
C VAL A 3 3.03 7.84 -3.88
N LEU A 4 3.84 8.76 -3.43
CA LEU A 4 4.79 8.48 -2.36
C LEU A 4 4.30 9.12 -1.08
N LEU A 5 4.12 8.32 -0.04
CA LEU A 5 3.63 8.79 1.25
C LEU A 5 4.66 8.45 2.32
N ASP A 6 5.11 9.45 3.03
CA ASP A 6 6.00 9.23 4.17
C ASP A 6 5.18 9.51 5.42
N LEU A 7 4.75 8.44 6.05
CA LEU A 7 3.82 8.53 7.16
C LEU A 7 4.47 8.12 8.47
N ARG A 8 5.79 8.08 8.51
CA ARG A 8 6.52 7.56 9.64
C ARG A 8 6.32 8.34 10.92
N ASN A 9 6.01 9.62 10.80
CA ASN A 9 5.89 10.48 11.96
C ASN A 9 4.45 10.77 12.36
N LEU A 10 3.49 10.10 11.76
CA LEU A 10 2.10 10.35 12.08
C LEU A 10 1.61 9.37 13.13
N PRO A 11 0.84 9.85 14.11
CA PRO A 11 0.27 8.94 15.09
C PRO A 11 -0.90 8.17 14.52
N PRO A 12 -1.19 6.97 15.01
CA PRO A 12 -2.37 6.26 14.57
C PRO A 12 -3.61 7.06 14.93
N PRO A 13 -4.66 6.98 14.13
CA PRO A 13 -4.81 6.14 12.94
C PRO A 13 -4.47 6.88 11.64
N GLU A 14 -3.77 8.00 11.72
CA GLU A 14 -3.55 8.85 10.56
C GLU A 14 -2.83 8.14 9.41
N PRO A 15 -1.81 7.31 9.65
CA PRO A 15 -1.18 6.65 8.51
C PRO A 15 -2.17 5.83 7.71
N MET A 16 -3.05 5.10 8.38
CA MET A 16 -4.04 4.29 7.69
C MET A 16 -5.01 5.17 6.91
N GLU A 17 -5.44 6.27 7.51
CA GLU A 17 -6.38 7.17 6.85
C GLU A 17 -5.78 7.78 5.60
N GLN A 18 -4.51 8.17 5.66
CA GLN A 18 -3.85 8.75 4.50
C GLN A 18 -3.74 7.73 3.37
N ILE A 19 -3.43 6.50 3.72
CA ILE A 19 -3.32 5.46 2.70
C ILE A 19 -4.68 5.20 2.07
N LEU A 20 -5.73 5.11 2.87
CA LEU A 20 -7.06 4.84 2.33
C LEU A 20 -7.56 5.98 1.45
N ASP A 21 -7.22 7.22 1.81
CA ASP A 21 -7.56 8.35 0.95
C ASP A 21 -6.85 8.24 -0.40
N ALA A 22 -5.59 7.85 -0.39
CA ALA A 22 -4.85 7.69 -1.63
C ALA A 22 -5.40 6.54 -2.47
N VAL A 23 -5.84 5.48 -1.81
CA VAL A 23 -6.43 4.33 -2.51
C VAL A 23 -7.68 4.74 -3.26
N GLN A 24 -8.46 5.66 -2.70
CA GLN A 24 -9.68 6.11 -3.36
C GLN A 24 -9.38 6.79 -4.70
N ALA A 25 -8.21 7.35 -4.84
CA ALA A 25 -7.83 8.04 -6.06
C ALA A 25 -6.91 7.22 -6.96
N LEU A 26 -6.68 5.97 -6.60
CA LEU A 26 -5.71 5.14 -7.32
C LEU A 26 -6.29 4.72 -8.67
N ALA A 27 -5.56 5.00 -9.72
CA ALA A 27 -5.97 4.66 -11.07
C ALA A 27 -5.20 3.45 -11.57
N PRO A 28 -5.74 2.75 -12.56
CA PRO A 28 -5.00 1.63 -13.15
C PRO A 28 -3.63 2.08 -13.64
N GLY A 29 -2.64 1.28 -13.36
CA GLY A 29 -1.27 1.59 -13.73
C GLY A 29 -0.52 2.40 -12.71
N ASP A 30 -1.20 2.98 -11.72
CA ASP A 30 -0.55 3.70 -10.65
C ASP A 30 -0.38 2.80 -9.43
N TRP A 31 0.47 3.24 -8.53
CA TRP A 31 0.64 2.52 -7.27
C TRP A 31 1.03 3.53 -6.19
N ILE A 32 0.93 3.07 -4.95
CA ILE A 32 1.25 3.88 -3.79
C ILE A 32 2.43 3.23 -3.10
N GLU A 33 3.44 4.02 -2.77
CA GLU A 33 4.54 3.57 -1.92
C GLU A 33 4.44 4.33 -0.62
N ALA A 34 4.27 3.61 0.47
CA ALA A 34 4.09 4.25 1.76
C ALA A 34 5.12 3.74 2.74
N LEU A 35 5.67 4.69 3.51
CA LEU A 35 6.51 4.38 4.64
C LEU A 35 5.66 4.58 5.88
N THR A 36 5.59 3.58 6.74
CA THR A 36 4.77 3.64 7.93
C THR A 36 5.60 3.34 9.15
N PRO A 37 5.15 3.77 10.35
CA PRO A 37 5.93 3.47 11.56
C PRO A 37 6.01 1.99 11.85
N PHE A 38 4.94 1.24 11.50
CA PHE A 38 4.88 -0.19 11.72
C PHE A 38 4.27 -0.84 10.51
N TRP A 39 4.46 -2.13 10.36
CA TRP A 39 3.77 -2.88 9.32
C TRP A 39 2.27 -2.77 9.56
N PRO A 40 1.51 -2.24 8.59
CA PRO A 40 0.10 -1.91 8.84
C PRO A 40 -0.81 -3.11 8.65
N ALA A 41 -0.63 -4.14 9.47
CA ALA A 41 -1.39 -5.37 9.31
C ALA A 41 -2.90 -5.16 9.30
N PRO A 42 -3.49 -4.31 10.15
CA PRO A 42 -4.94 -4.13 10.10
C PRO A 42 -5.45 -3.52 8.81
N LEU A 43 -4.58 -2.88 8.05
CA LEU A 43 -4.96 -2.28 6.79
C LEU A 43 -5.16 -3.31 5.70
N LEU A 44 -4.49 -4.44 5.78
CA LEU A 44 -4.44 -5.38 4.67
C LEU A 44 -5.79 -5.94 4.27
N PRO A 45 -6.65 -6.39 5.21
CA PRO A 45 -7.97 -6.84 4.79
C PRO A 45 -8.81 -5.72 4.18
N ILE A 46 -8.58 -4.48 4.62
CA ILE A 46 -9.32 -3.36 4.06
C ILE A 46 -8.89 -3.13 2.61
N LEU A 47 -7.60 -3.26 2.33
CA LEU A 47 -7.12 -3.13 0.96
C LEU A 47 -7.72 -4.21 0.08
N GLU A 48 -7.86 -5.42 0.57
CA GLU A 48 -8.47 -6.48 -0.20
C GLU A 48 -9.91 -6.15 -0.54
N LEU A 49 -10.64 -5.60 0.41
CA LEU A 49 -12.02 -5.22 0.14
C LEU A 49 -12.13 -4.07 -0.85
N GLN A 50 -11.09 -3.27 -0.95
CA GLN A 50 -11.06 -2.17 -1.91
C GLN A 50 -10.55 -2.59 -3.28
N GLY A 51 -10.26 -3.87 -3.47
CA GLY A 51 -9.77 -4.35 -4.77
C GLY A 51 -8.30 -4.12 -4.98
N CYS A 52 -7.54 -3.97 -3.91
CA CYS A 52 -6.11 -3.69 -3.99
C CYS A 52 -5.29 -4.89 -3.57
N ALA A 53 -4.09 -4.96 -4.07
CA ALA A 53 -3.06 -5.88 -3.61
C ALA A 53 -1.89 -5.08 -3.09
N TRP A 54 -0.96 -5.74 -2.45
CA TRP A 54 0.19 -5.03 -1.88
C TRP A 54 1.41 -5.93 -1.89
N ARG A 55 2.57 -5.31 -1.73
CA ARG A 55 3.82 -6.01 -1.51
C ARG A 55 4.52 -5.37 -0.33
N ARG A 56 5.16 -6.20 0.48
CA ARG A 56 6.03 -5.70 1.53
C ARG A 56 7.40 -5.51 0.92
N GLU A 57 7.89 -4.27 0.96
CA GLU A 57 9.19 -3.98 0.40
C GLU A 57 10.24 -4.00 1.48
N PRO A 58 11.50 -4.21 1.14
CA PRO A 58 12.56 -4.08 2.10
C PRO A 58 12.53 -2.67 2.62
N GLY A 59 12.33 -2.53 3.89
CA GLY A 59 12.20 -1.22 4.47
C GLY A 59 13.50 -0.52 4.54
N ALA A 60 13.42 0.74 4.78
CA ALA A 60 14.55 1.45 5.26
C ALA A 60 14.93 0.82 6.58
N SER A 61 16.09 1.04 7.02
CA SER A 61 16.57 0.42 8.21
C SER A 61 15.70 0.72 9.40
N GLY A 62 15.73 -0.11 10.39
CA GLY A 62 15.13 0.16 11.66
C GLY A 62 13.70 -0.30 11.77
N HIS A 63 12.88 0.53 12.35
CA HIS A 63 11.57 0.13 12.78
C HIS A 63 10.47 0.45 11.79
N HIS A 64 10.84 0.95 10.63
CA HIS A 64 9.83 1.41 9.68
C HIS A 64 9.43 0.28 8.76
N ALA A 65 8.24 0.39 8.23
CA ALA A 65 7.75 -0.55 7.23
C ALA A 65 7.55 0.17 5.90
N ARG A 66 7.67 -0.56 4.83
CA ARG A 66 7.44 -0.02 3.50
C ARG A 66 6.49 -0.95 2.77
N ILE A 67 5.45 -0.39 2.21
CA ILE A 67 4.44 -1.17 1.52
C ILE A 67 4.16 -0.53 0.18
N THR A 68 4.02 -1.36 -0.84
CA THR A 68 3.59 -0.92 -2.16
C THR A 68 2.18 -1.44 -2.38
N ILE A 69 1.28 -0.55 -2.75
CA ILE A 69 -0.15 -0.87 -2.92
C ILE A 69 -0.54 -0.56 -4.35
N PHE A 70 -1.26 -1.46 -4.97
CA PHE A 70 -1.68 -1.30 -6.35
C PHE A 70 -3.01 -1.99 -6.54
N LEU A 71 -3.70 -1.68 -7.65
CA LEU A 71 -4.97 -2.35 -7.92
C LEU A 71 -4.71 -3.81 -8.23
N ARG A 72 -5.61 -4.67 -7.76
CA ARG A 72 -5.43 -6.10 -7.97
C ARG A 72 -5.32 -6.45 -9.45
N GLU A 73 -6.05 -5.73 -10.28
CA GLU A 73 -6.00 -6.02 -11.71
C GLU A 73 -4.66 -5.69 -12.33
N ASP A 74 -3.84 -4.89 -11.64
CA ASP A 74 -2.49 -4.58 -12.10
C ASP A 74 -1.46 -5.54 -11.53
N ALA A 75 -1.87 -6.46 -10.67
CA ALA A 75 -0.96 -7.47 -10.20
C ALA A 75 -0.54 -8.32 -11.37
N GLU A 76 0.65 -8.87 -11.26
CA GLU A 76 1.14 -9.72 -12.27
C GLU A 76 0.12 -10.73 -12.63
N PRO A 77 -0.38 -10.74 -13.82
CA PRO A 77 -1.40 -11.70 -14.16
C PRO A 77 -0.80 -13.06 -14.08
N LEU A 78 -1.54 -13.95 -13.50
CA LEU A 78 -1.16 -15.28 -13.52
C LEU A 78 -1.17 -15.70 -14.91
N PRO A 79 -0.24 -16.44 -15.33
CA PRO A 79 -0.20 -16.94 -16.63
C PRO A 79 -1.42 -17.68 -16.88
N ALA A 80 -2.06 -17.31 -17.86
CA ALA A 80 -3.25 -17.83 -18.07
C ALA A 80 -3.28 -19.22 -18.18
N ASN A 81 -2.72 -19.63 -18.38
CA ASN A 81 -2.80 -20.80 -18.41
C ASN A 81 -2.19 -21.19 -17.68
N ALA A 82 -1.91 -20.53 -17.04
CA ALA A 82 -1.18 -21.01 -16.06
C ALA A 82 -1.98 -21.83 -15.73
#